data_a0e0857c5ca6910b5b50ff57a6170e21
#
_entry.id   a0e0857c5ca6910b5b50ff57a6170e21
#
_cell.length_a   1.000
_cell.length_b   1.000
_cell.length_c   1.000
_cell.angle_alpha   90.00
_cell.angle_beta   90.00
_cell.angle_gamma   90.00
#
_symmetry.space_group_name_H-M   'P 1'
#
loop_
_entity.id
_entity.type
_entity.pdbx_description
1 polymer ?
#
loop_
_entity_poly.entity_id
_entity_poly.type
_entity_poly.pdbx_seq_one_letter_code
_entity_poly.pdbx_strand_id
1 'polypeptide(L)'
;MENVILNCQNLYKHFGKKEILKGISFEICSGDILGFIGPNGSGKTTTIKLILGLQSIDNGSVEINGFNVVKNFEKAIEKVGAIVENPDLYMYLSGYDNLKLVANLYKGIDSKRIDEVIKLVGLENRINDKVSKYSLGMRQRLGLAQAILHKPNLLILDEPTNGLDPEGIKDLRELLVKLATAEHMGILISSHNLAELESFCTKVCIIKNGVIIESSEIDVVKSECSDSYYIFDVDDSKKAQPVSGGGLPPGGAKLVNVSQHAVSSLA
;
A
#
# COMPACT_ATOMS: atom_id res chain seq x y z
N MET A 1 -21.01 -14.06 1.22
CA MET A 1 -20.02 -14.00 0.12
C MET A 1 -19.28 -12.69 0.30
N GLU A 2 -17.98 -12.74 0.37
CA GLU A 2 -17.16 -11.53 0.43
C GLU A 2 -17.35 -10.73 -0.86
N ASN A 3 -17.53 -9.42 -0.74
CA ASN A 3 -17.74 -8.55 -1.89
C ASN A 3 -16.38 -8.17 -2.47
N VAL A 4 -15.94 -8.87 -3.54
CA VAL A 4 -14.67 -8.60 -4.23
C VAL A 4 -14.76 -7.27 -4.98
N ILE A 5 -13.89 -6.33 -4.62
CA ILE A 5 -13.78 -5.00 -5.25
C ILE A 5 -12.72 -4.96 -6.34
N LEU A 6 -11.56 -5.57 -6.09
CA LEU A 6 -10.47 -5.70 -7.05
C LEU A 6 -10.13 -7.16 -7.25
N ASN A 7 -10.05 -7.59 -8.51
CA ASN A 7 -9.59 -8.93 -8.88
C ASN A 7 -8.54 -8.82 -9.99
N CYS A 8 -7.31 -9.23 -9.67
CA CYS A 8 -6.18 -9.30 -10.59
C CYS A 8 -5.91 -10.77 -10.92
N GLN A 9 -5.89 -11.14 -12.20
CA GLN A 9 -5.70 -12.53 -12.61
C GLN A 9 -4.58 -12.66 -13.64
N ASN A 10 -3.55 -13.44 -13.29
CA ASN A 10 -2.44 -13.81 -14.17
C ASN A 10 -1.82 -12.62 -14.91
N LEU A 11 -1.48 -11.55 -14.19
CA LEU A 11 -0.95 -10.33 -14.80
C LEU A 11 0.50 -10.53 -15.23
N TYR A 12 0.75 -10.32 -16.50
CA TYR A 12 2.09 -10.29 -17.10
C TYR A 12 2.39 -8.91 -17.66
N LYS A 13 3.65 -8.49 -17.50
CA LYS A 13 4.14 -7.22 -18.07
C LYS A 13 5.60 -7.30 -18.47
N HIS A 14 5.88 -6.84 -19.69
CA HIS A 14 7.22 -6.71 -20.23
C HIS A 14 7.54 -5.25 -20.58
N PHE A 15 8.79 -4.87 -20.42
CA PHE A 15 9.36 -3.65 -21.02
C PHE A 15 10.54 -4.05 -21.92
N GLY A 16 10.31 -4.03 -23.21
CA GLY A 16 11.23 -4.60 -24.18
C GLY A 16 11.45 -6.09 -23.93
N LYS A 17 12.69 -6.49 -23.63
CA LYS A 17 13.04 -7.89 -23.33
C LYS A 17 12.93 -8.24 -21.84
N LYS A 18 12.69 -7.24 -20.96
CA LYS A 18 12.65 -7.47 -19.51
C LYS A 18 11.23 -7.77 -19.07
N GLU A 19 11.02 -8.96 -18.52
CA GLU A 19 9.78 -9.35 -17.89
C GLU A 19 9.75 -8.81 -16.46
N ILE A 20 8.72 -7.97 -16.18
CA ILE A 20 8.56 -7.29 -14.89
C ILE A 20 7.57 -8.04 -14.02
N LEU A 21 6.44 -8.47 -14.59
CA LEU A 21 5.42 -9.27 -13.89
C LEU A 21 5.25 -10.62 -14.60
N LYS A 22 5.12 -11.67 -13.81
CA LYS A 22 5.20 -13.07 -14.23
C LYS A 22 3.99 -13.87 -13.78
N GLY A 23 2.78 -13.36 -14.07
CA GLY A 23 1.54 -14.07 -13.75
C GLY A 23 1.07 -13.84 -12.32
N ILE A 24 1.10 -12.60 -11.83
CA ILE A 24 0.61 -12.28 -10.48
C ILE A 24 -0.92 -12.30 -10.43
N SER A 25 -1.47 -12.84 -9.33
CA SER A 25 -2.90 -12.90 -9.07
C SER A 25 -3.17 -12.60 -7.60
N PHE A 26 -4.15 -11.71 -7.33
CA PHE A 26 -4.62 -11.39 -6.00
C PHE A 26 -5.97 -10.67 -6.06
N GLU A 27 -6.67 -10.60 -4.93
CA GLU A 27 -7.95 -9.93 -4.81
C GLU A 27 -8.03 -9.06 -3.57
N ILE A 28 -8.92 -8.07 -3.59
CA ILE A 28 -9.25 -7.20 -2.46
C ILE A 28 -10.75 -7.18 -2.31
N CYS A 29 -11.22 -7.49 -1.10
CA CYS A 29 -12.62 -7.43 -0.74
C CYS A 29 -12.96 -6.08 -0.06
N SER A 30 -14.25 -5.84 0.07
CA SER A 30 -14.79 -4.70 0.81
C SER A 30 -14.30 -4.72 2.26
N GLY A 31 -13.66 -3.63 2.71
CA GLY A 31 -13.12 -3.52 4.06
C GLY A 31 -11.70 -4.08 4.25
N ASP A 32 -11.13 -4.72 3.23
CA ASP A 32 -9.74 -5.20 3.29
C ASP A 32 -8.75 -4.03 3.22
N ILE A 33 -7.65 -4.16 3.95
CA ILE A 33 -6.43 -3.39 3.75
C ILE A 33 -5.34 -4.37 3.33
N LEU A 34 -5.06 -4.41 2.02
CA LEU A 34 -4.01 -5.26 1.45
C LEU A 34 -2.67 -4.53 1.40
N GLY A 35 -1.70 -4.99 2.19
CA GLY A 35 -0.30 -4.58 2.10
C GLY A 35 0.40 -5.28 0.93
N PHE A 36 0.81 -4.53 -0.09
CA PHE A 36 1.55 -5.04 -1.26
C PHE A 36 3.04 -4.78 -1.07
N ILE A 37 3.78 -5.77 -0.59
CA ILE A 37 5.11 -5.61 -0.01
C ILE A 37 6.18 -6.19 -0.93
N GLY A 38 7.30 -5.48 -1.07
CA GLY A 38 8.44 -6.00 -1.82
C GLY A 38 9.54 -4.96 -2.04
N PRO A 39 10.76 -5.40 -2.36
CA PRO A 39 11.89 -4.50 -2.60
C PRO A 39 11.64 -3.57 -3.80
N ASN A 40 12.45 -2.53 -3.92
CA ASN A 40 12.41 -1.64 -5.07
C ASN A 40 12.67 -2.44 -6.36
N GLY A 41 11.88 -2.16 -7.40
CA GLY A 41 11.95 -2.87 -8.67
C GLY A 41 11.29 -4.27 -8.70
N SER A 42 10.59 -4.69 -7.63
CA SER A 42 9.87 -5.98 -7.60
C SER A 42 8.63 -6.03 -8.49
N GLY A 43 8.10 -4.85 -8.91
CA GLY A 43 6.91 -4.75 -9.76
C GLY A 43 5.71 -4.05 -9.11
N LYS A 44 5.80 -3.54 -7.86
CA LYS A 44 4.69 -2.89 -7.13
C LYS A 44 4.04 -1.75 -7.91
N THR A 45 4.79 -0.70 -8.21
CA THR A 45 4.29 0.46 -8.99
C THR A 45 3.81 0.06 -10.38
N THR A 46 4.46 -0.92 -11.03
CA THR A 46 4.01 -1.45 -12.32
C THR A 46 2.62 -2.10 -12.17
N THR A 47 2.43 -2.94 -11.16
CA THR A 47 1.13 -3.56 -10.87
C THR A 47 0.04 -2.49 -10.65
N ILE A 48 0.32 -1.49 -9.81
CA ILE A 48 -0.58 -0.37 -9.56
C ILE A 48 -0.93 0.37 -10.87
N LYS A 49 0.06 0.66 -11.73
CA LYS A 49 -0.17 1.31 -13.02
C LYS A 49 -1.00 0.46 -13.99
N LEU A 50 -0.90 -0.88 -13.94
CA LEU A 50 -1.79 -1.77 -14.71
C LEU A 50 -3.23 -1.72 -14.17
N ILE A 51 -3.41 -1.77 -12.85
CA ILE A 51 -4.73 -1.72 -12.20
C ILE A 51 -5.45 -0.41 -12.54
N LEU A 52 -4.72 0.70 -12.56
CA LEU A 52 -5.26 2.02 -12.88
C LEU A 52 -5.39 2.28 -14.39
N GLY A 53 -5.04 1.31 -15.25
CA GLY A 53 -5.07 1.49 -16.71
C GLY A 53 -4.07 2.51 -17.24
N LEU A 54 -3.08 2.93 -16.43
CA LEU A 54 -2.01 3.84 -16.83
C LEU A 54 -0.96 3.17 -17.72
N GLN A 55 -0.97 1.83 -17.74
CA GLN A 55 -0.14 1.01 -18.62
C GLN A 55 -0.97 -0.15 -19.16
N SER A 56 -0.63 -0.61 -20.37
CA SER A 56 -1.29 -1.75 -21.00
C SER A 56 -0.89 -3.07 -20.32
N ILE A 57 -1.86 -3.94 -20.15
CA ILE A 57 -1.66 -5.32 -19.69
C ILE A 57 -1.23 -6.16 -20.89
N ASP A 58 -0.15 -6.94 -20.76
CA ASP A 58 0.33 -7.80 -21.85
C ASP A 58 -0.43 -9.13 -21.86
N ASN A 59 -0.70 -9.70 -20.67
CA ASN A 59 -1.55 -10.89 -20.50
C ASN A 59 -2.19 -10.86 -19.11
N GLY A 60 -3.34 -11.53 -18.97
CA GLY A 60 -4.15 -11.52 -17.75
C GLY A 60 -5.29 -10.51 -17.79
N SER A 61 -5.91 -10.26 -16.64
CA SER A 61 -7.02 -9.32 -16.52
C SER A 61 -7.04 -8.62 -15.17
N VAL A 62 -7.60 -7.42 -15.17
CA VAL A 62 -7.96 -6.67 -13.97
C VAL A 62 -9.44 -6.32 -14.04
N GLU A 63 -10.15 -6.62 -12.97
CA GLU A 63 -11.55 -6.23 -12.78
C GLU A 63 -11.70 -5.43 -11.49
N ILE A 64 -12.39 -4.28 -11.58
CA ILE A 64 -12.71 -3.42 -10.45
C ILE A 64 -14.23 -3.26 -10.40
N ASN A 65 -14.84 -3.55 -9.25
CA ASN A 65 -16.30 -3.53 -9.08
C ASN A 65 -17.04 -4.36 -10.16
N GLY A 66 -16.44 -5.48 -10.62
CA GLY A 66 -16.97 -6.34 -11.67
C GLY A 66 -16.81 -5.81 -13.10
N PHE A 67 -16.09 -4.69 -13.29
CA PHE A 67 -15.80 -4.13 -14.61
C PHE A 67 -14.34 -4.36 -15.00
N ASN A 68 -14.13 -4.93 -16.18
CA ASN A 68 -12.79 -5.14 -16.72
C ASN A 68 -12.14 -3.80 -17.14
N VAL A 69 -10.94 -3.51 -16.62
CA VAL A 69 -10.23 -2.24 -16.81
C VAL A 69 -9.92 -1.94 -18.29
N VAL A 70 -9.71 -2.97 -19.12
CA VAL A 70 -9.40 -2.76 -20.54
C VAL A 70 -10.68 -2.53 -21.37
N LYS A 71 -11.75 -3.28 -21.05
CA LYS A 71 -13.00 -3.24 -21.86
C LYS A 71 -13.98 -2.17 -21.41
N ASN A 72 -13.98 -1.83 -20.12
CA ASN A 72 -14.97 -0.95 -19.48
C ASN A 72 -14.27 0.08 -18.58
N PHE A 73 -13.23 0.73 -19.10
CA PHE A 73 -12.31 1.58 -18.33
C PHE A 73 -13.02 2.59 -17.41
N GLU A 74 -13.88 3.44 -18.01
CA GLU A 74 -14.57 4.51 -17.25
C GLU A 74 -15.37 3.96 -16.06
N LYS A 75 -16.12 2.84 -16.27
CA LYS A 75 -16.89 2.21 -15.20
C LYS A 75 -16.00 1.56 -14.15
N ALA A 76 -14.89 0.96 -14.57
CA ALA A 76 -13.95 0.32 -13.66
C ALA A 76 -13.31 1.33 -12.70
N ILE A 77 -12.89 2.51 -13.21
CA ILE A 77 -12.18 3.51 -12.40
C ILE A 77 -13.10 4.55 -11.73
N GLU A 78 -14.39 4.61 -12.07
CA GLU A 78 -15.34 5.61 -11.53
C GLU A 78 -15.32 5.70 -10.00
N LYS A 79 -15.14 4.57 -9.33
CA LYS A 79 -15.12 4.43 -7.87
C LYS A 79 -13.73 4.06 -7.33
N VAL A 80 -12.67 4.55 -7.97
CA VAL A 80 -11.28 4.34 -7.55
C VAL A 80 -10.65 5.67 -7.17
N GLY A 81 -10.12 5.74 -5.96
CA GLY A 81 -9.21 6.80 -5.53
C GLY A 81 -7.78 6.29 -5.60
N ALA A 82 -6.83 7.11 -6.05
CA ALA A 82 -5.44 6.68 -6.12
C ALA A 82 -4.45 7.80 -5.86
N ILE A 83 -3.31 7.45 -5.25
CA ILE A 83 -2.10 8.26 -5.21
C ILE A 83 -0.97 7.36 -5.70
N VAL A 84 -0.35 7.74 -6.83
CA VAL A 84 0.78 7.01 -7.42
C VAL A 84 2.02 7.90 -7.32
N GLU A 85 3.04 7.41 -6.61
CA GLU A 85 4.26 8.16 -6.28
C GLU A 85 3.96 9.38 -5.38
N ASN A 86 3.69 10.57 -5.93
CA ASN A 86 3.38 11.78 -5.17
C ASN A 86 2.05 12.37 -5.60
N PRO A 87 1.31 13.03 -4.70
CA PRO A 87 0.09 13.73 -5.09
C PRO A 87 0.41 14.96 -5.95
N ASP A 88 -0.29 15.07 -7.09
CA ASP A 88 -0.20 16.21 -8.00
C ASP A 88 -1.02 17.39 -7.45
N LEU A 89 -0.34 18.36 -6.86
CA LEU A 89 -0.95 19.50 -6.20
C LEU A 89 -0.54 20.82 -6.86
N TYR A 90 -1.49 21.72 -7.03
CA TYR A 90 -1.22 23.07 -7.46
C TYR A 90 -0.64 23.91 -6.30
N MET A 91 0.69 24.02 -6.25
CA MET A 91 1.43 24.60 -5.13
C MET A 91 1.11 26.07 -4.87
N TYR A 92 0.66 26.82 -5.86
CA TYR A 92 0.31 28.25 -5.77
C TYR A 92 -1.12 28.50 -5.31
N LEU A 93 -1.96 27.47 -5.29
CA LEU A 93 -3.34 27.51 -4.78
C LEU A 93 -3.40 27.14 -3.29
N SER A 94 -4.53 27.46 -2.66
CA SER A 94 -4.83 26.95 -1.31
C SER A 94 -5.17 25.45 -1.35
N GLY A 95 -5.13 24.78 -0.19
CA GLY A 95 -5.61 23.40 -0.08
C GLY A 95 -7.09 23.28 -0.48
N TYR A 96 -7.92 24.27 -0.07
CA TYR A 96 -9.34 24.30 -0.43
C TYR A 96 -9.55 24.40 -1.94
N ASP A 97 -8.82 25.30 -2.62
CA ASP A 97 -8.93 25.45 -4.07
C ASP A 97 -8.49 24.19 -4.81
N ASN A 98 -7.45 23.49 -4.33
CA ASN A 98 -7.04 22.20 -4.84
C ASN A 98 -8.18 21.16 -4.76
N LEU A 99 -8.87 21.06 -3.61
CA LEU A 99 -10.02 20.15 -3.47
C LEU A 99 -11.19 20.56 -4.36
N LYS A 100 -11.46 21.86 -4.46
CA LYS A 100 -12.54 22.41 -5.29
C LYS A 100 -12.33 22.09 -6.78
N LEU A 101 -11.09 22.17 -7.27
CA LEU A 101 -10.77 21.79 -8.65
C LEU A 101 -11.11 20.33 -8.91
N VAL A 102 -10.73 19.41 -8.00
CA VAL A 102 -11.06 17.99 -8.13
C VAL A 102 -12.55 17.74 -7.99
N ALA A 103 -13.24 18.44 -7.05
CA ALA A 103 -14.69 18.32 -6.88
C ALA A 103 -15.45 18.65 -8.16
N ASN A 104 -14.99 19.62 -8.94
CA ASN A 104 -15.63 20.01 -10.20
C ASN A 104 -15.56 18.93 -11.30
N LEU A 105 -14.69 17.91 -11.15
CA LEU A 105 -14.61 16.79 -12.08
C LEU A 105 -15.72 15.76 -11.82
N TYR A 106 -16.35 15.78 -10.65
CA TYR A 106 -17.35 14.82 -10.23
C TYR A 106 -18.72 15.48 -10.06
N LYS A 107 -19.76 14.82 -10.55
CA LYS A 107 -21.15 15.30 -10.34
C LYS A 107 -21.59 15.07 -8.89
N GLY A 108 -22.23 16.09 -8.29
CA GLY A 108 -22.88 15.96 -6.98
C GLY A 108 -21.94 16.12 -5.77
N ILE A 109 -20.70 16.54 -5.96
CA ILE A 109 -19.83 16.93 -4.85
C ILE A 109 -20.07 18.40 -4.52
N ASP A 110 -20.61 18.63 -3.34
CA ASP A 110 -20.88 19.97 -2.80
C ASP A 110 -19.81 20.41 -1.79
N SER A 111 -19.94 21.65 -1.29
CA SER A 111 -19.03 22.20 -0.27
C SER A 111 -19.07 21.40 1.04
N LYS A 112 -20.20 20.79 1.39
CA LYS A 112 -20.30 19.97 2.61
C LYS A 112 -19.39 18.74 2.52
N ARG A 113 -19.34 18.08 1.35
CA ARG A 113 -18.43 16.95 1.15
C ARG A 113 -16.98 17.38 1.21
N ILE A 114 -16.63 18.55 0.67
CA ILE A 114 -15.26 19.10 0.79
C ILE A 114 -14.92 19.31 2.26
N ASP A 115 -15.81 19.94 3.05
CA ASP A 115 -15.60 20.19 4.47
C ASP A 115 -15.48 18.90 5.30
N GLU A 116 -16.30 17.87 4.98
CA GLU A 116 -16.20 16.54 5.60
C GLU A 116 -14.80 15.91 5.38
N VAL A 117 -14.32 15.96 4.14
CA VAL A 117 -13.02 15.37 3.80
C VAL A 117 -11.86 16.15 4.43
N ILE A 118 -11.94 17.49 4.48
CA ILE A 118 -10.96 18.33 5.18
C ILE A 118 -10.83 17.92 6.65
N LYS A 119 -11.96 17.73 7.33
CA LYS A 119 -11.99 17.26 8.72
C LYS A 119 -11.42 15.86 8.86
N LEU A 120 -11.75 14.98 7.92
CA LEU A 120 -11.30 13.59 7.94
C LEU A 120 -9.77 13.49 7.88
N VAL A 121 -9.13 14.35 7.09
CA VAL A 121 -7.66 14.37 6.94
C VAL A 121 -6.95 15.34 7.89
N GLY A 122 -7.68 16.06 8.76
CA GLY A 122 -7.11 16.94 9.78
C GLY A 122 -6.41 18.17 9.21
N LEU A 123 -6.98 18.81 8.18
CA LEU A 123 -6.42 20.01 7.55
C LEU A 123 -7.21 21.30 7.80
N GLU A 124 -8.22 21.29 8.71
CA GLU A 124 -9.15 22.43 8.93
C GLU A 124 -8.42 23.75 9.19
N ASN A 125 -7.40 23.71 10.03
CA ASN A 125 -6.69 24.92 10.46
C ASN A 125 -5.74 25.50 9.40
N ARG A 126 -5.45 24.74 8.34
CA ARG A 126 -4.46 25.09 7.34
C ARG A 126 -4.99 25.06 5.90
N ILE A 127 -6.25 24.69 5.71
CA ILE A 127 -6.83 24.44 4.39
C ILE A 127 -6.81 25.66 3.47
N ASN A 128 -6.86 26.86 4.03
CA ASN A 128 -6.82 28.12 3.28
C ASN A 128 -5.39 28.61 2.98
N ASP A 129 -4.37 27.97 3.53
CA ASP A 129 -2.98 28.28 3.23
C ASP A 129 -2.60 27.75 1.84
N LYS A 130 -1.67 28.45 1.18
CA LYS A 130 -1.08 27.94 -0.07
C LYS A 130 -0.34 26.63 0.16
N VAL A 131 -0.53 25.67 -0.74
CA VAL A 131 0.10 24.35 -0.66
C VAL A 131 1.63 24.41 -0.69
N SER A 132 2.20 25.49 -1.26
CA SER A 132 3.65 25.75 -1.20
C SER A 132 4.21 25.86 0.22
N LYS A 133 3.35 26.19 1.22
CA LYS A 133 3.71 26.29 2.64
C LYS A 133 3.48 25.00 3.42
N TYR A 134 2.93 23.97 2.78
CA TYR A 134 2.61 22.70 3.43
C TYR A 134 3.86 21.87 3.67
N SER A 135 3.92 21.20 4.83
CA SER A 135 4.86 20.12 5.06
C SER A 135 4.58 18.93 4.12
N LEU A 136 5.51 17.99 4.03
CA LEU A 136 5.29 16.77 3.23
C LEU A 136 4.04 16.02 3.71
N GLY A 137 3.89 15.80 5.02
CA GLY A 137 2.71 15.16 5.60
C GLY A 137 1.39 15.88 5.29
N MET A 138 1.37 17.23 5.32
CA MET A 138 0.19 17.98 4.91
C MET A 138 -0.14 17.79 3.42
N ARG A 139 0.88 17.70 2.55
CA ARG A 139 0.67 17.42 1.11
C ARG A 139 0.12 16.02 0.89
N GLN A 140 0.63 15.02 1.61
CA GLN A 140 0.11 13.65 1.57
C GLN A 140 -1.35 13.59 2.03
N ARG A 141 -1.69 14.26 3.13
CA ARG A 141 -3.09 14.37 3.61
C ARG A 141 -4.00 15.07 2.61
N LEU A 142 -3.53 16.12 1.93
CA LEU A 142 -4.31 16.80 0.89
C LEU A 142 -4.50 15.90 -0.34
N GLY A 143 -3.48 15.16 -0.77
CA GLY A 143 -3.57 14.17 -1.84
C GLY A 143 -4.58 13.06 -1.50
N LEU A 144 -4.54 12.57 -0.25
CA LEU A 144 -5.51 11.59 0.23
C LEU A 144 -6.94 12.16 0.23
N ALA A 145 -7.09 13.44 0.66
CA ALA A 145 -8.37 14.15 0.58
C ALA A 145 -8.92 14.19 -0.86
N GLN A 146 -8.07 14.48 -1.85
CA GLN A 146 -8.47 14.43 -3.26
C GLN A 146 -8.90 13.02 -3.69
N ALA A 147 -8.12 11.99 -3.30
CA ALA A 147 -8.38 10.61 -3.68
C ALA A 147 -9.71 10.06 -3.11
N ILE A 148 -10.14 10.52 -1.91
CA ILE A 148 -11.39 10.04 -1.28
C ILE A 148 -12.60 10.96 -1.48
N LEU A 149 -12.44 12.07 -2.16
CA LEU A 149 -13.47 13.12 -2.29
C LEU A 149 -14.77 12.60 -2.89
N HIS A 150 -14.68 11.76 -3.91
CA HIS A 150 -15.80 11.19 -4.66
C HIS A 150 -16.35 9.87 -4.06
N LYS A 151 -15.97 9.54 -2.81
CA LYS A 151 -16.39 8.30 -2.10
C LYS A 151 -16.08 7.04 -2.90
N PRO A 152 -14.80 6.74 -3.16
CA PRO A 152 -14.43 5.53 -3.88
C PRO A 152 -14.70 4.27 -3.06
N ASN A 153 -14.86 3.12 -3.74
CA ASN A 153 -14.92 1.80 -3.10
C ASN A 153 -13.51 1.20 -2.95
N LEU A 154 -12.57 1.62 -3.80
CA LEU A 154 -11.19 1.16 -3.80
C LEU A 154 -10.25 2.38 -3.69
N LEU A 155 -9.31 2.30 -2.75
CA LEU A 155 -8.24 3.28 -2.59
C LEU A 155 -6.89 2.61 -2.84
N ILE A 156 -6.08 3.19 -3.71
CA ILE A 156 -4.75 2.67 -4.08
C ILE A 156 -3.69 3.70 -3.71
N LEU A 157 -2.73 3.30 -2.89
CA LEU A 157 -1.67 4.17 -2.38
C LEU A 157 -0.29 3.53 -2.66
N ASP A 158 0.51 4.20 -3.48
CA ASP A 158 1.86 3.75 -3.79
C ASP A 158 2.87 4.42 -2.87
N GLU A 159 3.47 3.63 -1.95
CA GLU A 159 4.49 4.05 -0.98
C GLU A 159 4.10 5.32 -0.17
N PRO A 160 2.87 5.43 0.40
CA PRO A 160 2.37 6.68 0.98
C PRO A 160 3.05 7.07 2.29
N THR A 161 3.83 6.18 2.90
CA THR A 161 4.60 6.43 4.14
C THR A 161 5.94 7.08 3.89
N ASN A 162 6.40 7.10 2.63
CA ASN A 162 7.71 7.63 2.29
C ASN A 162 7.87 9.10 2.68
N GLY A 163 8.88 9.35 3.53
CA GLY A 163 9.24 10.70 3.98
C GLY A 163 8.30 11.29 5.03
N LEU A 164 7.36 10.51 5.56
CA LEU A 164 6.59 10.90 6.74
C LEU A 164 7.41 10.64 8.01
N ASP A 165 7.18 11.48 9.02
CA ASP A 165 7.63 11.21 10.37
C ASP A 165 6.74 10.14 11.06
N PRO A 166 7.18 9.57 12.20
CA PRO A 166 6.41 8.53 12.88
C PRO A 166 4.98 8.94 13.26
N GLU A 167 4.74 10.22 13.57
CA GLU A 167 3.42 10.73 13.88
C GLU A 167 2.54 10.78 12.63
N GLY A 168 3.08 11.22 11.50
CA GLY A 168 2.39 11.21 10.21
C GLY A 168 2.02 9.82 9.72
N ILE A 169 2.89 8.82 9.95
CA ILE A 169 2.59 7.40 9.65
C ILE A 169 1.45 6.90 10.53
N LYS A 170 1.45 7.23 11.83
CA LYS A 170 0.38 6.86 12.76
C LYS A 170 -0.96 7.44 12.33
N ASP A 171 -1.00 8.73 12.01
CA ASP A 171 -2.22 9.42 11.58
C ASP A 171 -2.77 8.84 10.27
N LEU A 172 -1.88 8.56 9.30
CA LEU A 172 -2.26 7.90 8.04
C LEU A 172 -2.89 6.53 8.32
N ARG A 173 -2.28 5.72 9.16
CA ARG A 173 -2.77 4.41 9.55
C ARG A 173 -4.18 4.48 10.16
N GLU A 174 -4.39 5.35 11.16
CA GLU A 174 -5.69 5.53 11.83
C GLU A 174 -6.78 5.92 10.82
N LEU A 175 -6.44 6.79 9.87
CA LEU A 175 -7.34 7.20 8.81
C LEU A 175 -7.68 6.05 7.87
N LEU A 176 -6.69 5.25 7.41
CA LEU A 176 -6.93 4.12 6.51
C LEU A 176 -7.79 3.04 7.18
N VAL A 177 -7.51 2.72 8.45
CA VAL A 177 -8.34 1.78 9.22
C VAL A 177 -9.78 2.29 9.33
N LYS A 178 -9.98 3.58 9.60
CA LYS A 178 -11.32 4.19 9.65
C LYS A 178 -12.06 4.08 8.31
N LEU A 179 -11.36 4.37 7.19
CA LEU A 179 -11.95 4.25 5.85
C LEU A 179 -12.35 2.80 5.52
N ALA A 180 -11.49 1.84 5.84
CA ALA A 180 -11.77 0.43 5.60
C ALA A 180 -12.94 -0.07 6.44
N THR A 181 -12.96 0.24 7.74
CA THR A 181 -13.97 -0.31 8.67
C THR A 181 -15.31 0.41 8.59
N ALA A 182 -15.33 1.75 8.56
CA ALA A 182 -16.56 2.53 8.61
C ALA A 182 -17.21 2.73 7.24
N GLU A 183 -16.40 2.86 6.17
CA GLU A 183 -16.90 3.08 4.81
C GLU A 183 -16.82 1.81 3.93
N HIS A 184 -16.37 0.69 4.50
CA HIS A 184 -16.19 -0.60 3.79
C HIS A 184 -15.32 -0.48 2.53
N MET A 185 -14.36 0.43 2.54
CA MET A 185 -13.46 0.70 1.42
C MET A 185 -12.39 -0.41 1.34
N GLY A 186 -12.18 -0.99 0.15
CA GLY A 186 -11.01 -1.82 -0.11
C GLY A 186 -9.79 -0.93 -0.30
N ILE A 187 -8.66 -1.27 0.31
CA ILE A 187 -7.45 -0.46 0.25
C ILE A 187 -6.28 -1.32 -0.21
N LEU A 188 -5.56 -0.86 -1.24
CA LEU A 188 -4.25 -1.38 -1.65
C LEU A 188 -3.19 -0.37 -1.25
N ILE A 189 -2.24 -0.80 -0.42
CA ILE A 189 -1.11 0.02 0.00
C ILE A 189 0.20 -0.68 -0.32
N SER A 190 1.07 -0.06 -1.12
CA SER A 190 2.40 -0.59 -1.38
C SER A 190 3.41 -0.08 -0.35
N SER A 191 4.37 -0.94 0.01
CA SER A 191 5.54 -0.56 0.80
C SER A 191 6.71 -1.50 0.53
N HIS A 192 7.91 -1.06 0.82
CA HIS A 192 9.09 -1.90 0.88
C HIS A 192 9.41 -2.36 2.32
N ASN A 193 8.63 -1.91 3.31
CA ASN A 193 8.83 -2.21 4.73
C ASN A 193 7.59 -2.91 5.33
N LEU A 194 7.72 -4.20 5.67
CA LEU A 194 6.66 -4.98 6.30
C LEU A 194 6.25 -4.41 7.66
N ALA A 195 7.22 -3.97 8.48
CA ALA A 195 6.95 -3.50 9.85
C ALA A 195 6.03 -2.26 9.90
N GLU A 196 5.99 -1.46 8.85
CA GLU A 196 5.07 -0.32 8.76
C GLU A 196 3.62 -0.76 8.55
N LEU A 197 3.41 -1.85 7.80
CA LEU A 197 2.09 -2.30 7.36
C LEU A 197 1.48 -3.37 8.27
N GLU A 198 2.30 -4.21 8.92
CA GLU A 198 1.83 -5.34 9.74
C GLU A 198 0.87 -4.95 10.87
N SER A 199 0.92 -3.70 11.29
CA SER A 199 0.14 -3.22 12.43
C SER A 199 -1.32 -2.85 12.07
N PHE A 200 -1.67 -2.77 10.78
CA PHE A 200 -3.00 -2.34 10.35
C PHE A 200 -3.53 -2.99 9.07
N CYS A 201 -2.71 -3.67 8.29
CA CYS A 201 -3.21 -4.46 7.16
C CYS A 201 -4.01 -5.66 7.67
N THR A 202 -5.04 -6.03 6.91
CA THR A 202 -5.80 -7.27 7.12
C THR A 202 -5.16 -8.43 6.37
N LYS A 203 -4.63 -8.14 5.18
CA LYS A 203 -3.98 -9.10 4.29
C LYS A 203 -2.64 -8.55 3.81
N VAL A 204 -1.73 -9.44 3.48
CA VAL A 204 -0.44 -9.08 2.86
C VAL A 204 -0.21 -9.90 1.60
N CYS A 205 0.46 -9.27 0.65
CA CYS A 205 0.89 -9.89 -0.59
C CYS A 205 2.34 -9.50 -0.83
N ILE A 206 3.26 -10.47 -0.75
CA ILE A 206 4.70 -10.23 -0.88
C ILE A 206 5.12 -10.53 -2.32
N ILE A 207 5.64 -9.50 -3.00
CA ILE A 207 6.13 -9.61 -4.37
C ILE A 207 7.65 -9.51 -4.43
N LYS A 208 8.29 -10.45 -5.15
CA LYS A 208 9.73 -10.47 -5.42
C LYS A 208 9.98 -10.90 -6.86
N ASN A 209 10.79 -10.11 -7.60
CA ASN A 209 11.16 -10.41 -8.99
C ASN A 209 9.95 -10.66 -9.93
N GLY A 210 8.86 -9.95 -9.70
CA GLY A 210 7.65 -10.03 -10.53
C GLY A 210 6.72 -11.21 -10.25
N VAL A 211 6.96 -11.97 -9.17
CA VAL A 211 6.08 -13.05 -8.71
C VAL A 211 5.61 -12.80 -7.28
N ILE A 212 4.39 -13.22 -6.96
CA ILE A 212 3.91 -13.25 -5.59
C ILE A 212 4.48 -14.50 -4.94
N ILE A 213 5.24 -14.31 -3.85
CA ILE A 213 5.86 -15.39 -3.10
C ILE A 213 5.04 -15.79 -1.87
N GLU A 214 4.19 -14.87 -1.39
CA GLU A 214 3.33 -15.07 -0.23
C GLU A 214 2.06 -14.22 -0.40
N SER A 215 0.91 -14.78 -0.05
CA SER A 215 -0.36 -14.05 0.02
C SER A 215 -1.21 -14.68 1.11
N SER A 216 -1.37 -13.96 2.22
CA SER A 216 -2.02 -14.49 3.42
C SER A 216 -2.64 -13.38 4.27
N GLU A 217 -3.48 -13.77 5.20
CA GLU A 217 -3.95 -12.87 6.26
C GLU A 217 -2.79 -12.50 7.16
N ILE A 218 -2.75 -11.25 7.62
CA ILE A 218 -1.63 -10.72 8.40
C ILE A 218 -1.42 -11.50 9.72
N ASP A 219 -2.50 -12.02 10.31
CA ASP A 219 -2.42 -12.77 11.57
C ASP A 219 -1.73 -14.14 11.38
N VAL A 220 -1.82 -14.73 10.19
CA VAL A 220 -1.09 -15.96 9.83
C VAL A 220 0.41 -15.64 9.75
N VAL A 221 0.78 -14.57 9.04
CA VAL A 221 2.19 -14.14 8.94
C VAL A 221 2.78 -13.85 10.32
N LYS A 222 2.03 -13.15 11.19
CA LYS A 222 2.48 -12.90 12.58
C LYS A 222 2.70 -14.17 13.38
N SER A 223 1.83 -15.16 13.22
CA SER A 223 1.97 -16.44 13.95
C SER A 223 3.18 -17.24 13.48
N GLU A 224 3.50 -17.20 12.19
CA GLU A 224 4.68 -17.86 11.63
C GLU A 224 5.98 -17.10 11.93
N CYS A 225 5.93 -15.77 12.04
CA CYS A 225 7.06 -14.93 12.45
C CYS A 225 7.26 -14.85 13.96
N SER A 226 6.35 -15.41 14.78
CA SER A 226 6.46 -15.42 16.24
C SER A 226 7.54 -16.38 16.79
N ASP A 227 8.13 -17.22 15.97
CA ASP A 227 9.40 -17.86 16.29
C ASP A 227 10.49 -16.77 16.25
N SER A 228 10.82 -16.24 17.43
CA SER A 228 11.84 -15.21 17.59
C SER A 228 13.21 -15.75 17.15
N TYR A 229 13.63 -15.40 15.95
CA TYR A 229 14.98 -15.68 15.48
C TYR A 229 15.92 -14.58 15.99
N TYR A 230 16.87 -14.96 16.84
CA TYR A 230 17.97 -14.09 17.19
C TYR A 230 19.10 -14.30 16.17
N ILE A 231 19.39 -13.31 15.35
CA ILE A 231 20.56 -13.33 14.46
C ILE A 231 21.74 -12.76 15.24
N PHE A 232 22.71 -13.59 15.56
CA PHE A 232 23.97 -13.16 16.13
C PHE A 232 24.98 -13.03 14.99
N ASP A 233 25.52 -11.82 14.80
CA ASP A 233 26.68 -11.61 13.94
C ASP A 233 27.91 -12.08 14.71
N VAL A 234 28.59 -13.09 14.17
CA VAL A 234 29.78 -13.67 14.79
C VAL A 234 30.96 -13.55 13.83
N ASP A 235 32.05 -13.01 14.30
CA ASP A 235 33.29 -12.77 13.53
C ASP A 235 33.87 -14.07 12.93
N ASP A 236 33.57 -15.24 13.52
CA ASP A 236 34.02 -16.55 13.03
C ASP A 236 32.95 -17.63 13.30
N SER A 237 32.15 -17.93 12.27
CA SER A 237 31.06 -18.93 12.34
C SER A 237 31.52 -20.34 12.67
N LYS A 238 32.80 -20.67 12.46
CA LYS A 238 33.38 -21.99 12.78
C LYS A 238 33.69 -22.15 14.26
N LYS A 239 33.79 -21.05 15.02
CA LYS A 239 34.04 -21.05 16.46
C LYS A 239 32.78 -20.87 17.30
N ALA A 240 31.64 -20.54 16.68
CA ALA A 240 30.38 -20.41 17.37
C ALA A 240 29.89 -21.79 17.83
N GLN A 241 30.00 -22.08 19.14
CA GLN A 241 29.43 -23.29 19.73
C GLN A 241 28.12 -22.93 20.43
N PRO A 242 27.10 -23.84 20.39
CA PRO A 242 25.90 -23.65 21.17
C PRO A 242 26.25 -23.70 22.66
N VAL A 243 25.94 -22.64 23.39
CA VAL A 243 26.09 -22.60 24.85
C VAL A 243 24.99 -23.46 25.47
N SER A 244 25.33 -24.66 25.89
CA SER A 244 24.46 -25.51 26.72
C SER A 244 24.51 -25.02 28.13
N GLY A 245 23.45 -24.38 28.64
CA GLY A 245 23.29 -24.08 30.05
C GLY A 245 23.14 -22.61 30.42
N GLY A 246 22.06 -22.01 30.01
CA GLY A 246 21.55 -20.74 30.53
C GLY A 246 20.19 -20.53 29.92
N GLY A 247 19.14 -20.51 30.76
CA GLY A 247 17.75 -20.57 30.35
C GLY A 247 17.40 -19.69 29.16
N LEU A 248 17.22 -20.31 28.01
CA LEU A 248 16.55 -19.73 26.87
C LEU A 248 15.07 -19.53 27.25
N PRO A 249 14.45 -18.42 26.85
CA PRO A 249 13.01 -18.25 27.01
C PRO A 249 12.27 -19.40 26.30
N PRO A 250 11.05 -19.74 26.69
CA PRO A 250 10.28 -20.82 26.11
C PRO A 250 9.93 -20.49 24.65
N GLY A 251 10.65 -21.06 23.73
CA GLY A 251 10.61 -20.87 22.28
C GLY A 251 12.03 -21.08 21.75
N GLY A 252 12.38 -22.31 21.37
CA GLY A 252 13.75 -22.74 21.10
C GLY A 252 14.46 -21.88 20.05
N ALA A 253 15.58 -21.27 20.42
CA ALA A 253 16.49 -20.65 19.48
C ALA A 253 17.17 -21.74 18.62
N LYS A 254 16.96 -21.74 17.32
CA LYS A 254 17.74 -22.52 16.35
C LYS A 254 18.92 -21.71 15.86
N LEU A 255 20.14 -22.21 16.10
CA LEU A 255 21.32 -21.72 15.39
C LEU A 255 21.18 -22.08 13.91
N VAL A 256 20.90 -21.07 13.08
CA VAL A 256 20.96 -21.22 11.62
C VAL A 256 22.36 -20.82 11.18
N ASN A 257 23.08 -21.75 10.57
CA ASN A 257 24.36 -21.48 9.92
C ASN A 257 24.12 -20.61 8.68
N VAL A 258 24.18 -19.29 8.83
CA VAL A 258 23.97 -18.33 7.72
C VAL A 258 25.32 -18.07 7.09
N SER A 259 25.56 -18.61 5.89
CA SER A 259 26.67 -18.15 5.05
C SER A 259 26.48 -16.67 4.72
N GLN A 260 27.57 -15.90 4.67
CA GLN A 260 27.61 -14.44 4.43
C GLN A 260 26.78 -13.93 3.21
N HIS A 261 26.24 -14.82 2.37
CA HIS A 261 25.43 -14.48 1.21
C HIS A 261 23.91 -14.42 1.46
N ALA A 262 23.41 -14.85 2.62
CA ALA A 262 21.97 -14.87 2.89
C ALA A 262 21.45 -13.58 3.55
N VAL A 263 22.30 -12.77 4.17
CA VAL A 263 21.91 -11.52 4.83
C VAL A 263 21.63 -10.39 3.84
N SER A 264 22.22 -10.43 2.64
CA SER A 264 21.97 -9.42 1.61
C SER A 264 20.65 -9.57 0.85
N SER A 265 19.84 -10.58 1.15
CA SER A 265 18.56 -10.83 0.46
C SER A 265 17.33 -10.45 1.28
N LEU A 266 17.48 -9.98 2.52
CA LEU A 266 16.40 -9.52 3.41
C LEU A 266 16.55 -8.06 3.86
N ALA A 267 17.60 -7.35 3.40
CA ALA A 267 17.78 -5.90 3.60
C ALA A 267 17.40 -5.13 2.33
#